data_ea100d0422987662321b164da00b7d44
#
_entry.id   ea100d0422987662321b164da00b7d44
#
_cell.length_a   1.000
_cell.length_b   1.000
_cell.length_c   1.000
_cell.angle_alpha   90.00
_cell.angle_beta   90.00
_cell.angle_gamma   90.00
#
_symmetry.space_group_name_H-M   'P 1'
#
loop_
_entity.id
_entity.type
_entity.pdbx_description
1 polymer ?
#
loop_
_entity_poly.entity_id
_entity_poly.type
_entity_poly.pdbx_seq_one_letter_code
_entity_poly.pdbx_strand_id
1 'polypeptide(L)'
;DSRNAIVGVLNVTLPSALYHHHTRGMMEAAAHAIAEQLRLRLLLQEQKAIIEMLDEGVVVLEGDGTIRTLNNKAQAMLDLPPDAVHGNIQDIIFSSDIIRAILSESGQFSDQEAFLQLKGGSLNCMLSLTRLESGKGRVLTLRETKRIKESAVRVTGAKAVYTFDHI
;
A
#
# COMPACT_ATOMS: atom_id res chain seq x y z
N ASP A 1 -28.60 4.68 7.66
CA ASP A 1 -28.71 4.39 6.23
C ASP A 1 -28.21 5.61 5.44
N SER A 2 -26.91 5.67 5.16
CA SER A 2 -26.23 6.82 4.53
C SER A 2 -26.57 7.01 3.04
N ARG A 3 -27.49 6.24 2.49
CA ARG A 3 -27.86 6.26 1.06
C ARG A 3 -28.68 7.47 0.62
N ASN A 4 -29.14 8.30 1.55
CA ASN A 4 -30.02 9.45 1.26
C ASN A 4 -29.45 10.80 1.74
N ALA A 5 -28.15 10.89 2.01
CA ALA A 5 -27.52 12.13 2.37
C ALA A 5 -27.34 13.01 1.12
N ILE A 6 -27.78 14.28 1.20
CA ILE A 6 -27.55 15.25 0.14
C ILE A 6 -26.07 15.59 0.16
N VAL A 7 -25.35 15.20 -0.89
CA VAL A 7 -23.89 15.43 -1.03
C VAL A 7 -23.59 16.78 -1.67
N GLY A 8 -24.57 17.35 -2.38
CA GLY A 8 -24.43 18.66 -3.03
C GLY A 8 -25.69 19.03 -3.82
N VAL A 9 -25.69 20.24 -4.34
CA VAL A 9 -26.76 20.79 -5.19
C VAL A 9 -26.13 21.32 -6.47
N LEU A 10 -26.62 20.84 -7.62
CA LEU A 10 -26.24 21.38 -8.92
C LEU A 10 -27.32 22.37 -9.36
N ASN A 11 -26.93 23.62 -9.52
CA ASN A 11 -27.84 24.69 -9.99
C ASN A 11 -27.38 25.22 -11.35
N VAL A 12 -28.32 25.37 -12.30
CA VAL A 12 -28.10 25.98 -13.60
C VAL A 12 -29.15 27.03 -13.84
N THR A 13 -28.70 28.26 -14.11
CA THR A 13 -29.58 29.39 -14.41
C THR A 13 -29.49 29.70 -15.89
N LEU A 14 -30.67 29.72 -16.56
CA LEU A 14 -30.79 30.00 -17.97
C LEU A 14 -31.91 31.03 -18.22
N PRO A 15 -31.79 31.92 -19.24
CA PRO A 15 -32.92 32.68 -19.73
C PRO A 15 -34.06 31.73 -20.15
N SER A 16 -35.32 32.11 -19.86
CA SER A 16 -36.48 31.27 -20.15
C SER A 16 -36.63 30.87 -21.63
N ALA A 17 -36.16 31.77 -22.54
CA ALA A 17 -36.18 31.47 -23.97
C ALA A 17 -35.19 30.38 -24.42
N LEU A 18 -34.21 30.04 -23.58
CA LEU A 18 -33.21 28.98 -23.87
C LEU A 18 -33.49 27.65 -23.11
N TYR A 19 -34.61 27.60 -22.39
CA TYR A 19 -35.01 26.37 -21.71
C TYR A 19 -35.56 25.35 -22.70
N HIS A 20 -34.90 24.21 -22.76
CA HIS A 20 -35.34 23.05 -23.52
C HIS A 20 -35.47 21.82 -22.61
N HIS A 21 -36.39 20.91 -22.94
CA HIS A 21 -36.56 19.65 -22.18
C HIS A 21 -35.25 18.85 -22.06
N HIS A 22 -34.37 18.94 -23.04
CA HIS A 22 -33.04 18.32 -23.03
C HIS A 22 -32.13 18.88 -21.90
N THR A 23 -32.28 20.16 -21.53
CA THR A 23 -31.47 20.78 -20.48
C THR A 23 -31.68 20.06 -19.14
N ARG A 24 -32.92 19.68 -18.82
CA ARG A 24 -33.21 18.92 -17.60
C ARG A 24 -32.54 17.53 -17.63
N GLY A 25 -32.66 16.81 -18.72
CA GLY A 25 -32.04 15.50 -18.86
C GLY A 25 -30.51 15.55 -18.77
N MET A 26 -29.88 16.57 -19.35
CA MET A 26 -28.44 16.81 -19.23
C MET A 26 -28.04 17.11 -17.79
N MET A 27 -28.82 17.89 -17.06
CA MET A 27 -28.53 18.18 -15.65
C MET A 27 -28.68 16.95 -14.75
N GLU A 28 -29.70 16.15 -14.96
CA GLU A 28 -29.88 14.89 -14.24
C GLU A 28 -28.70 13.93 -14.51
N ALA A 29 -28.28 13.79 -15.77
CA ALA A 29 -27.13 12.99 -16.14
C ALA A 29 -25.83 13.53 -15.53
N ALA A 30 -25.60 14.85 -15.56
CA ALA A 30 -24.44 15.48 -14.93
C ALA A 30 -24.43 15.29 -13.42
N ALA A 31 -25.56 15.45 -12.74
CA ALA A 31 -25.67 15.23 -11.31
C ALA A 31 -25.37 13.76 -10.93
N HIS A 32 -25.87 12.80 -11.71
CA HIS A 32 -25.54 11.39 -11.53
C HIS A 32 -24.05 11.11 -11.72
N ALA A 33 -23.44 11.64 -12.77
CA ALA A 33 -22.03 11.45 -13.04
C ALA A 33 -21.15 12.03 -11.93
N ILE A 34 -21.49 13.22 -11.42
CA ILE A 34 -20.77 13.86 -10.30
C ILE A 34 -20.93 13.02 -9.02
N ALA A 35 -22.15 12.57 -8.71
CA ALA A 35 -22.42 11.76 -7.52
C ALA A 35 -21.62 10.44 -7.56
N GLU A 36 -21.58 9.77 -8.70
CA GLU A 36 -20.80 8.52 -8.86
C GLU A 36 -19.30 8.77 -8.73
N GLN A 37 -18.80 9.86 -9.32
CA GLN A 37 -17.39 10.22 -9.20
C GLN A 37 -17.00 10.56 -7.75
N LEU A 38 -17.86 11.24 -7.00
CA LEU A 38 -17.64 11.52 -5.59
C LEU A 38 -17.63 10.22 -4.76
N ARG A 39 -18.56 9.32 -5.04
CA ARG A 39 -18.62 8.01 -4.38
C ARG A 39 -17.35 7.21 -4.61
N LEU A 40 -16.86 7.14 -5.85
CA LEU A 40 -15.61 6.46 -6.17
C LEU A 40 -14.41 7.09 -5.43
N ARG A 41 -14.35 8.42 -5.37
CA ARG A 41 -13.28 9.11 -4.61
C ARG A 41 -13.32 8.77 -3.13
N LEU A 42 -14.49 8.74 -2.50
CA LEU A 42 -14.63 8.36 -1.09
C LEU A 42 -14.15 6.93 -0.85
N LEU A 43 -14.54 5.97 -1.70
CA LEU A 43 -14.09 4.58 -1.60
C LEU A 43 -12.57 4.47 -1.73
N LEU A 44 -11.97 5.20 -2.66
CA LEU A 44 -10.50 5.21 -2.82
C LEU A 44 -9.80 5.82 -1.61
N GLN A 45 -10.37 6.86 -1.00
CA GLN A 45 -9.82 7.46 0.22
C GLN A 45 -9.91 6.51 1.41
N GLU A 46 -11.03 5.79 1.56
CA GLU A 46 -11.17 4.77 2.61
C GLU A 46 -10.16 3.64 2.43
N GLN A 47 -9.99 3.12 1.21
CA GLN A 47 -8.99 2.09 0.92
C GLN A 47 -7.56 2.57 1.22
N LYS A 48 -7.23 3.81 0.84
CA LYS A 48 -5.94 4.40 1.15
C LYS A 48 -5.73 4.51 2.66
N ALA A 49 -6.72 4.98 3.40
CA ALA A 49 -6.63 5.09 4.86
C ALA A 49 -6.38 3.73 5.52
N ILE A 50 -7.05 2.66 5.06
CA ILE A 50 -6.84 1.30 5.57
C ILE A 50 -5.38 0.86 5.34
N ILE A 51 -4.85 1.06 4.13
CA ILE A 51 -3.45 0.69 3.81
C ILE A 51 -2.45 1.48 4.66
N GLU A 52 -2.72 2.77 4.93
CA GLU A 52 -1.88 3.60 5.78
C GLU A 52 -1.91 3.20 7.27
N MET A 53 -2.98 2.55 7.73
CA MET A 53 -3.11 2.06 9.10
C MET A 53 -2.41 0.72 9.35
N LEU A 54 -1.96 0.02 8.30
CA LEU A 54 -1.26 -1.25 8.46
C LEU A 54 0.11 -1.05 9.13
N ASP A 55 0.44 -1.93 10.07
CA ASP A 55 1.77 -1.98 10.71
C ASP A 55 2.84 -2.62 9.80
N GLU A 56 2.48 -2.93 8.57
CA GLU A 56 3.33 -3.49 7.54
C GLU A 56 3.60 -2.45 6.44
N GLY A 57 4.83 -2.46 5.93
CA GLY A 57 5.17 -1.70 4.73
C GLY A 57 4.51 -2.36 3.52
N VAL A 58 3.76 -1.60 2.73
CA VAL A 58 3.11 -2.07 1.51
C VAL A 58 3.64 -1.27 0.33
N VAL A 59 4.15 -1.98 -0.67
CA VAL A 59 4.63 -1.39 -1.94
C VAL A 59 3.92 -2.08 -3.10
N VAL A 60 3.28 -1.30 -3.94
CA VAL A 60 2.68 -1.79 -5.19
C VAL A 60 3.62 -1.50 -6.33
N LEU A 61 3.99 -2.53 -7.06
CA LEU A 61 4.94 -2.50 -8.17
C LEU A 61 4.25 -2.82 -9.49
N GLU A 62 4.72 -2.18 -10.55
CA GLU A 62 4.47 -2.62 -11.93
C GLU A 62 5.31 -3.86 -12.27
N GLY A 63 5.04 -4.49 -13.40
CA GLY A 63 5.76 -5.69 -13.85
C GLY A 63 7.27 -5.50 -14.05
N ASP A 64 7.70 -4.29 -14.36
CA ASP A 64 9.10 -3.88 -14.56
C ASP A 64 9.81 -3.45 -13.26
N GLY A 65 9.11 -3.47 -12.12
CA GLY A 65 9.63 -3.04 -10.83
C GLY A 65 9.46 -1.55 -10.52
N THR A 66 8.75 -0.81 -11.36
CA THR A 66 8.40 0.59 -11.09
C THR A 66 7.42 0.68 -9.92
N ILE A 67 7.68 1.56 -8.97
CA ILE A 67 6.83 1.78 -7.80
C ILE A 67 5.61 2.59 -8.22
N ARG A 68 4.42 1.97 -8.15
CA ARG A 68 3.14 2.65 -8.40
C ARG A 68 2.66 3.42 -7.18
N THR A 69 2.74 2.79 -6.01
CA THR A 69 2.34 3.37 -4.72
C THR A 69 3.00 2.64 -3.57
N LEU A 70 3.13 3.32 -2.45
CA LEU A 70 3.64 2.75 -1.19
C LEU A 70 2.94 3.45 -0.03
N ASN A 71 2.82 2.78 1.11
CA ASN A 71 2.30 3.39 2.33
C ASN A 71 3.42 4.05 3.15
N ASN A 72 3.04 4.88 4.12
CA ASN A 72 3.99 5.59 5.00
C ASN A 72 4.93 4.64 5.73
N LYS A 73 4.46 3.43 6.07
CA LYS A 73 5.27 2.42 6.74
C LYS A 73 6.38 1.88 5.84
N ALA A 74 6.07 1.55 4.58
CA ALA A 74 7.07 1.14 3.59
C ALA A 74 8.09 2.25 3.34
N GLN A 75 7.62 3.49 3.23
CA GLN A 75 8.48 4.65 3.05
C GLN A 75 9.49 4.81 4.19
N ALA A 76 9.04 4.69 5.45
CA ALA A 76 9.90 4.76 6.61
C ALA A 76 10.86 3.56 6.71
N MET A 77 10.41 2.34 6.40
CA MET A 77 11.23 1.13 6.46
C MET A 77 12.33 1.11 5.39
N LEU A 78 12.04 1.62 4.20
CA LEU A 78 12.96 1.65 3.06
C LEU A 78 13.78 2.94 3.00
N ASP A 79 13.61 3.86 3.95
CA ASP A 79 14.25 5.18 4.01
C ASP A 79 14.09 5.97 2.70
N LEU A 80 12.83 6.05 2.23
CA LEU A 80 12.49 6.66 0.95
C LEU A 80 11.95 8.08 1.12
N PRO A 81 12.30 8.99 0.19
CA PRO A 81 11.69 10.31 0.16
C PRO A 81 10.21 10.22 -0.31
N PRO A 82 9.39 11.25 -0.02
CA PRO A 82 7.97 11.27 -0.39
C PRO A 82 7.68 11.13 -1.89
N ASP A 83 8.65 11.48 -2.73
CA ASP A 83 8.60 11.46 -4.19
C ASP A 83 9.17 10.17 -4.81
N ALA A 84 9.43 9.13 -3.99
CA ALA A 84 9.93 7.84 -4.47
C ALA A 84 8.94 7.07 -5.38
N VAL A 85 7.68 7.50 -5.44
CA VAL A 85 6.69 7.01 -6.40
C VAL A 85 7.19 7.29 -7.82
N HIS A 86 7.07 6.29 -8.70
CA HIS A 86 7.62 6.23 -10.07
C HIS A 86 9.12 5.90 -10.16
N GLY A 87 9.84 5.74 -9.02
CA GLY A 87 11.18 5.16 -9.01
C GLY A 87 11.15 3.64 -9.21
N ASN A 88 12.31 3.03 -9.47
CA ASN A 88 12.42 1.59 -9.61
C ASN A 88 12.90 0.95 -8.30
N ILE A 89 12.29 -0.18 -7.93
CA ILE A 89 12.65 -0.91 -6.70
C ILE A 89 14.10 -1.39 -6.70
N GLN A 90 14.71 -1.58 -7.86
CA GLN A 90 16.12 -1.97 -8.03
C GLN A 90 17.09 -0.87 -7.58
N ASP A 91 16.67 0.39 -7.62
CA ASP A 91 17.49 1.53 -7.18
C ASP A 91 17.49 1.69 -5.66
N ILE A 92 16.63 0.93 -4.98
CA ILE A 92 16.38 1.01 -3.54
C ILE A 92 16.92 -0.23 -2.82
N ILE A 93 16.61 -1.41 -3.35
CA ILE A 93 17.02 -2.70 -2.80
C ILE A 93 18.16 -3.26 -3.65
N PHE A 94 19.31 -3.47 -3.02
CA PHE A 94 20.50 -3.98 -3.71
C PHE A 94 20.71 -5.49 -3.57
N SER A 95 19.81 -6.19 -2.90
CA SER A 95 19.85 -7.66 -2.74
C SER A 95 19.43 -8.35 -4.04
N SER A 96 20.39 -8.80 -4.83
CA SER A 96 20.18 -9.32 -6.20
C SER A 96 19.18 -10.48 -6.30
N ASP A 97 19.18 -11.39 -5.32
CA ASP A 97 18.29 -12.55 -5.32
C ASP A 97 16.84 -12.16 -5.07
N ILE A 98 16.62 -11.19 -4.18
CA ILE A 98 15.29 -10.65 -3.87
C ILE A 98 14.76 -9.87 -5.08
N ILE A 99 15.58 -9.02 -5.68
CA ILE A 99 15.20 -8.29 -6.90
C ILE A 99 14.85 -9.25 -8.03
N ARG A 100 15.66 -10.30 -8.23
CA ARG A 100 15.36 -11.33 -9.24
C ARG A 100 14.02 -12.01 -8.96
N ALA A 101 13.73 -12.36 -7.70
CA ALA A 101 12.46 -12.94 -7.31
C ALA A 101 11.28 -11.96 -7.53
N ILE A 102 11.46 -10.68 -7.19
CA ILE A 102 10.45 -9.63 -7.40
C ILE A 102 10.16 -9.45 -8.89
N LEU A 103 11.15 -9.47 -9.75
CA LEU A 103 10.99 -9.22 -11.19
C LEU A 103 10.62 -10.47 -12.00
N SER A 104 10.77 -11.66 -11.41
CA SER A 104 10.41 -12.92 -12.07
C SER A 104 8.91 -12.97 -12.38
N GLU A 105 8.53 -13.41 -13.57
CA GLU A 105 7.11 -13.59 -13.94
C GLU A 105 6.36 -14.56 -13.03
N SER A 106 7.04 -15.54 -12.46
CA SER A 106 6.50 -16.51 -11.50
C SER A 106 6.75 -16.13 -10.05
N GLY A 107 7.37 -14.97 -9.78
CA GLY A 107 7.73 -14.54 -8.44
C GLY A 107 6.50 -14.36 -7.54
N GLN A 108 6.37 -15.27 -6.58
CA GLN A 108 5.39 -15.21 -5.50
C GLN A 108 5.99 -15.93 -4.30
N PHE A 109 5.93 -15.31 -3.13
CA PHE A 109 6.38 -15.91 -1.87
C PHE A 109 5.65 -15.26 -0.71
N SER A 110 5.54 -15.98 0.40
CA SER A 110 4.91 -15.50 1.63
C SER A 110 5.82 -15.71 2.81
N ASP A 111 5.88 -14.72 3.70
CA ASP A 111 6.60 -14.77 4.98
C ASP A 111 8.04 -15.28 4.86
N GLN A 112 8.76 -14.83 3.86
CA GLN A 112 10.17 -15.14 3.68
C GLN A 112 11.02 -14.17 4.49
N GLU A 113 11.85 -14.69 5.41
CA GLU A 113 12.83 -13.85 6.10
C GLU A 113 13.90 -13.37 5.12
N ALA A 114 14.14 -12.06 5.10
CA ALA A 114 15.05 -11.44 4.18
C ALA A 114 15.89 -10.35 4.86
N PHE A 115 17.13 -10.25 4.42
CA PHE A 115 18.05 -9.19 4.75
C PHE A 115 18.19 -8.27 3.54
N LEU A 116 17.53 -7.12 3.59
CA LEU A 116 17.58 -6.13 2.53
C LEU A 116 18.78 -5.22 2.71
N GLN A 117 19.60 -5.08 1.67
CA GLN A 117 20.58 -4.01 1.58
C GLN A 117 19.92 -2.81 0.91
N LEU A 118 19.89 -1.67 1.60
CA LEU A 118 19.33 -0.40 1.15
C LEU A 118 20.45 0.63 1.00
N LYS A 119 20.18 1.74 0.32
CA LYS A 119 21.15 2.84 0.16
C LYS A 119 21.59 3.45 1.50
N GLY A 120 20.69 3.52 2.49
CA GLY A 120 20.93 4.08 3.82
C GLY A 120 21.32 3.07 4.90
N GLY A 121 21.44 1.78 4.58
CA GLY A 121 21.73 0.74 5.57
C GLY A 121 21.18 -0.64 5.21
N SER A 122 20.81 -1.41 6.22
CA SER A 122 20.23 -2.74 6.04
C SER A 122 19.00 -2.94 6.89
N LEU A 123 18.06 -3.72 6.39
CA LEU A 123 16.78 -4.03 7.03
C LEU A 123 16.55 -5.53 7.10
N ASN A 124 16.34 -6.06 8.32
CA ASN A 124 15.84 -7.41 8.53
C ASN A 124 14.31 -7.39 8.57
N CYS A 125 13.67 -8.08 7.65
CA CYS A 125 12.22 -8.11 7.57
C CYS A 125 11.70 -9.44 7.03
N MET A 126 10.43 -9.69 7.29
CA MET A 126 9.65 -10.70 6.58
C MET A 126 9.08 -10.06 5.32
N LEU A 127 9.27 -10.70 4.20
CA LEU A 127 8.76 -10.28 2.90
C LEU A 127 7.69 -11.22 2.41
N SER A 128 6.64 -10.65 1.80
CA SER A 128 5.69 -11.41 0.99
C SER A 128 5.48 -10.69 -0.33
N LEU A 129 5.42 -11.44 -1.41
CA LEU A 129 5.17 -10.94 -2.76
C LEU A 129 3.95 -11.64 -3.33
N THR A 130 2.94 -10.87 -3.70
CA THR A 130 1.69 -11.36 -4.30
C THR A 130 1.42 -10.65 -5.62
N ARG A 131 0.92 -11.38 -6.61
CA ARG A 131 0.50 -10.80 -7.89
C ARG A 131 -0.91 -10.22 -7.76
N LEU A 132 -1.14 -9.09 -8.40
CA LEU A 132 -2.48 -8.55 -8.57
C LEU A 132 -3.23 -9.34 -9.66
N GLU A 133 -4.51 -9.59 -9.45
CA GLU A 133 -5.37 -10.31 -10.41
C GLU A 133 -5.44 -9.60 -11.78
N SER A 134 -5.23 -8.29 -11.83
CA SER A 134 -5.11 -7.52 -13.07
C SER A 134 -3.93 -7.92 -13.95
N GLY A 135 -3.05 -8.81 -13.48
CA GLY A 135 -1.97 -9.47 -14.25
C GLY A 135 -0.70 -8.65 -14.48
N LYS A 136 -0.71 -7.34 -14.23
CA LYS A 136 0.43 -6.46 -14.52
C LYS A 136 1.12 -5.86 -13.29
N GLY A 137 0.61 -6.10 -12.10
CA GLY A 137 1.15 -5.52 -10.87
C GLY A 137 1.45 -6.56 -9.82
N ARG A 138 2.26 -6.17 -8.83
CA ARG A 138 2.64 -6.97 -7.67
C ARG A 138 2.52 -6.14 -6.41
N VAL A 139 2.19 -6.80 -5.31
CA VAL A 139 2.20 -6.20 -3.98
C VAL A 139 3.33 -6.84 -3.20
N LEU A 140 4.28 -6.04 -2.78
CA LEU A 140 5.34 -6.41 -1.85
C LEU A 140 4.96 -5.91 -0.47
N THR A 141 4.90 -6.80 0.51
CA THR A 141 4.72 -6.43 1.92
C THR A 141 5.99 -6.66 2.70
N LEU A 142 6.28 -5.75 3.64
CA LEU A 142 7.46 -5.78 4.50
C LEU A 142 7.02 -5.68 5.96
N ARG A 143 7.44 -6.64 6.78
CA ARG A 143 7.18 -6.65 8.22
C ARG A 143 8.50 -6.73 8.99
N GLU A 144 8.75 -5.80 9.89
CA GLU A 144 10.01 -5.71 10.63
C GLU A 144 10.17 -6.88 11.62
N THR A 145 11.29 -7.61 11.54
CA THR A 145 11.52 -8.80 12.37
C THR A 145 11.98 -8.47 13.79
N LYS A 146 12.49 -7.26 14.06
CA LYS A 146 12.98 -6.86 15.39
C LYS A 146 11.93 -6.96 16.49
N ARG A 147 10.68 -6.62 16.21
CA ARG A 147 9.57 -6.70 17.20
C ARG A 147 9.24 -8.11 17.64
N ILE A 148 9.42 -9.11 16.77
CA ILE A 148 9.11 -10.51 17.09
C ILE A 148 10.14 -11.09 18.08
N LYS A 149 11.43 -10.79 17.90
CA LYS A 149 12.49 -11.26 18.80
C LYS A 149 12.40 -10.65 20.20
N GLU A 150 12.11 -9.36 20.31
CA GLU A 150 11.93 -8.69 21.61
C GLU A 150 10.67 -9.19 22.35
N SER A 151 9.57 -9.45 21.64
CA SER A 151 8.36 -10.00 22.24
C SER A 151 8.55 -11.46 22.69
N ALA A 152 9.26 -12.29 21.90
CA ALA A 152 9.57 -13.66 22.25
C ALA A 152 10.50 -13.76 23.48
N VAL A 153 11.50 -12.88 23.61
CA VAL A 153 12.40 -12.82 24.76
C VAL A 153 11.65 -12.37 26.04
N ARG A 154 10.64 -11.51 25.92
CA ARG A 154 9.79 -11.11 27.06
C ARG A 154 8.83 -12.21 27.53
N VAL A 155 8.35 -13.06 26.61
CA VAL A 155 7.42 -14.16 26.93
C VAL A 155 8.17 -15.36 27.51
N THR A 156 9.40 -15.61 27.06
CA THR A 156 10.23 -16.74 27.54
C THR A 156 11.09 -16.41 28.75
N GLY A 157 10.88 -15.35 29.48
CA GLY A 157 11.59 -14.85 30.66
C GLY A 157 12.28 -15.86 31.61
N ALA A 158 12.83 -16.94 31.08
CA ALA A 158 13.63 -17.92 31.75
C ALA A 158 15.12 -17.63 31.48
N LYS A 159 15.73 -16.83 32.35
CA LYS A 159 17.17 -16.87 32.54
C LYS A 159 17.52 -18.27 33.08
N ALA A 160 17.87 -19.19 32.19
CA ALA A 160 18.52 -20.43 32.60
C ALA A 160 19.95 -20.08 33.03
N VAL A 161 20.13 -19.85 34.32
CA VAL A 161 21.45 -19.82 34.94
C VAL A 161 21.85 -21.26 35.20
N TYR A 162 22.63 -21.85 34.31
CA TYR A 162 23.33 -23.10 34.61
C TYR A 162 24.63 -22.75 35.33
N THR A 163 24.63 -22.94 36.66
CA THR A 163 25.85 -23.00 37.45
C THR A 163 26.34 -24.44 37.41
N PHE A 164 27.47 -24.70 36.76
CA PHE A 164 28.18 -25.95 36.93
C PHE A 164 29.13 -25.77 38.12
N ASP A 165 28.81 -26.36 39.26
CA ASP A 165 29.76 -26.58 40.35
C ASP A 165 30.52 -27.88 40.03
N HIS A 166 31.84 -27.76 39.97
CA HIS A 166 32.78 -28.84 39.92
C HIS A 166 32.88 -29.53 41.27
N ILE A 167 32.78 -30.86 41.31
CA ILE A 167 33.44 -31.76 42.26
C ILE A 167 34.39 -32.62 41.44
#